data_d2ca4ac9a5871541a4b6d5ca4ef939ae
#
_entry.id   d2ca4ac9a5871541a4b6d5ca4ef939ae
#
_cell.length_a   1.000
_cell.length_b   1.000
_cell.length_c   1.000
_cell.angle_alpha   90.00
_cell.angle_beta   90.00
_cell.angle_gamma   90.00
#
_symmetry.space_group_name_H-M   'P 1'
#
loop_
_entity.id
_entity.type
_entity.pdbx_description
1 polymer ?
#
loop_
_entity_poly.entity_id
_entity_poly.type
_entity_poly.pdbx_seq_one_letter_code
_entity_poly.pdbx_strand_id
1 'polypeptide(L)'
;MTTIGTPLTPKALKVMMLGAGELGKEVVIELQRLGVEVIAVDRYENAPAQQVAHRAYTISMLDGAALRAVVEKERPDFIVPEVEAIATDTLLELEQEGFTVIPTAKATKLTMNREGIRRLASEELGLPTSPYEFVDNFDDFKSAVEKIGVPCVVKPIMSSSGHGQSVIRTLDQIQSAWDYAQEGGRAGAGRVIVEGFIQFDYEITQLTVRHVNGTSFLAPIGHIQVDGDYRESWQPQAMSETALKKAQDIAEKITGALGGRGIFGVEMFVRGDDVIFNEVSPRPHDTGMVTMISQELSQFALHARAILGLPIPSIDFISPSASKAIVVEGKSNQVQFANLEQVLAEPQTNLRLFGKGEVNGHRRLGVILARDISVEKALEKARRAYDKLDVIL
;
A
#
# COMPACT_ATOMS: atom_id res chain seq x y z
N MET A 1 24.21 1.47 -17.17
CA MET A 1 23.94 0.03 -17.42
C MET A 1 23.89 -0.63 -16.04
N THR A 2 22.78 -1.27 -15.68
CA THR A 2 22.65 -1.95 -14.38
C THR A 2 23.43 -3.26 -14.42
N THR A 3 24.35 -3.45 -13.48
CA THR A 3 25.10 -4.69 -13.32
C THR A 3 24.76 -5.31 -11.98
N ILE A 4 24.42 -6.59 -11.96
CA ILE A 4 24.04 -7.34 -10.76
C ILE A 4 25.10 -8.42 -10.53
N GLY A 5 25.78 -8.35 -9.39
CA GLY A 5 26.71 -9.39 -8.95
C GLY A 5 25.98 -10.47 -8.15
N THR A 6 26.61 -11.63 -8.00
CA THR A 6 26.02 -12.75 -7.21
C THR A 6 25.84 -12.33 -5.75
N PRO A 7 24.68 -12.59 -5.13
CA PRO A 7 24.43 -12.31 -3.71
C PRO A 7 25.51 -12.93 -2.80
N LEU A 8 25.77 -12.29 -1.67
CA LEU A 8 26.76 -12.69 -0.66
C LEU A 8 28.20 -12.66 -1.16
N THR A 9 28.47 -11.94 -2.25
CA THR A 9 29.82 -11.66 -2.75
C THR A 9 30.15 -10.17 -2.68
N PRO A 10 31.41 -9.75 -2.77
CA PRO A 10 31.80 -8.34 -2.70
C PRO A 10 31.20 -7.45 -3.79
N LYS A 11 30.67 -8.04 -4.88
CA LYS A 11 30.05 -7.31 -5.99
C LYS A 11 28.52 -7.45 -6.02
N ALA A 12 27.92 -8.00 -4.97
CA ALA A 12 26.46 -8.11 -4.87
C ALA A 12 25.83 -6.71 -4.92
N LEU A 13 24.76 -6.57 -5.69
CA LEU A 13 23.88 -5.41 -5.61
C LEU A 13 22.93 -5.63 -4.44
N LYS A 14 22.89 -4.69 -3.50
CA LYS A 14 22.17 -4.81 -2.25
C LYS A 14 20.96 -3.88 -2.19
N VAL A 15 19.79 -4.43 -1.86
CA VAL A 15 18.56 -3.68 -1.59
C VAL A 15 18.16 -3.87 -0.13
N MET A 16 17.94 -2.77 0.58
CA MET A 16 17.42 -2.77 1.94
C MET A 16 15.93 -2.39 1.92
N MET A 17 15.07 -3.32 2.35
CA MET A 17 13.64 -3.08 2.53
C MET A 17 13.38 -2.55 3.93
N LEU A 18 12.74 -1.39 4.04
CA LEU A 18 12.27 -0.81 5.29
C LEU A 18 10.76 -1.09 5.44
N GLY A 19 10.45 -2.15 6.14
CA GLY A 19 9.18 -2.83 6.21
C GLY A 19 9.31 -4.22 5.61
N ALA A 20 9.00 -5.23 6.41
CA ALA A 20 9.14 -6.63 6.05
C ALA A 20 7.80 -7.38 6.13
N GLY A 21 6.70 -6.68 5.86
CA GLY A 21 5.35 -7.23 5.80
C GLY A 21 5.12 -8.15 4.60
N GLU A 22 3.86 -8.46 4.34
CA GLU A 22 3.46 -9.32 3.22
C GLU A 22 3.78 -8.76 1.84
N LEU A 23 3.62 -7.45 1.65
CA LEU A 23 3.97 -6.79 0.39
C LEU A 23 5.49 -6.78 0.20
N GLY A 24 6.22 -6.45 1.25
CA GLY A 24 7.68 -6.51 1.27
C GLY A 24 8.22 -7.90 0.94
N LYS A 25 7.57 -8.98 1.43
CA LYS A 25 7.95 -10.37 1.10
C LYS A 25 7.90 -10.64 -0.40
N GLU A 26 6.83 -10.23 -1.08
CA GLU A 26 6.70 -10.44 -2.52
C GLU A 26 7.74 -9.59 -3.29
N VAL A 27 8.04 -8.37 -2.85
CA VAL A 27 9.13 -7.56 -3.44
C VAL A 27 10.48 -8.24 -3.27
N VAL A 28 10.78 -8.77 -2.08
CA VAL A 28 12.04 -9.52 -1.82
C VAL A 28 12.17 -10.71 -2.76
N ILE A 29 11.11 -11.50 -2.93
CA ILE A 29 11.09 -12.65 -3.82
C ILE A 29 11.39 -12.21 -5.27
N GLU A 30 10.77 -11.14 -5.76
CA GLU A 30 11.01 -10.65 -7.12
C GLU A 30 12.44 -10.08 -7.30
N LEU A 31 12.99 -9.40 -6.30
CA LEU A 31 14.37 -8.95 -6.31
C LEU A 31 15.36 -10.13 -6.35
N GLN A 32 15.09 -11.19 -5.56
CA GLN A 32 15.92 -12.40 -5.54
C GLN A 32 15.87 -13.18 -6.85
N ARG A 33 14.73 -13.20 -7.55
CA ARG A 33 14.63 -13.77 -8.92
C ARG A 33 15.57 -13.09 -9.91
N LEU A 34 15.88 -11.81 -9.67
CA LEU A 34 16.85 -11.04 -10.46
C LEU A 34 18.29 -11.10 -9.92
N GLY A 35 18.54 -11.95 -8.90
CA GLY A 35 19.89 -12.13 -8.34
C GLY A 35 20.34 -11.00 -7.41
N VAL A 36 19.40 -10.25 -6.83
CA VAL A 36 19.69 -9.15 -5.90
C VAL A 36 19.84 -9.68 -4.47
N GLU A 37 20.82 -9.16 -3.75
CA GLU A 37 20.96 -9.40 -2.32
C GLU A 37 20.04 -8.50 -1.53
N VAL A 38 19.16 -9.08 -0.70
CA VAL A 38 18.15 -8.32 0.02
C VAL A 38 18.34 -8.39 1.53
N ILE A 39 18.24 -7.22 2.17
CA ILE A 39 18.24 -7.02 3.61
C ILE A 39 16.84 -6.55 4.00
N ALA A 40 16.18 -7.23 4.94
CA ALA A 40 14.85 -6.88 5.41
C ALA A 40 14.89 -6.32 6.85
N VAL A 41 14.31 -5.15 7.04
CA VAL A 41 14.26 -4.46 8.33
C VAL A 41 12.81 -4.32 8.77
N ASP A 42 12.50 -4.71 10.01
CA ASP A 42 11.17 -4.51 10.60
C ASP A 42 11.28 -4.31 12.12
N ARG A 43 10.15 -3.94 12.75
CA ARG A 43 10.04 -3.71 14.20
C ARG A 43 9.92 -5.00 15.02
N TYR A 44 9.61 -6.14 14.41
CA TYR A 44 9.42 -7.42 15.07
C TYR A 44 10.16 -8.54 14.33
N GLU A 45 10.55 -9.57 15.06
CA GLU A 45 11.29 -10.70 14.51
C GLU A 45 10.42 -11.60 13.64
N ASN A 46 11.06 -12.27 12.69
CA ASN A 46 10.41 -13.23 11.79
C ASN A 46 9.24 -12.62 10.98
N ALA A 47 9.31 -11.32 10.69
CA ALA A 47 8.38 -10.71 9.77
C ALA A 47 8.40 -11.40 8.39
N PRO A 48 7.29 -11.41 7.62
CA PRO A 48 7.17 -12.17 6.38
C PRO A 48 8.35 -12.07 5.42
N ALA A 49 8.85 -10.86 5.15
CA ALA A 49 9.99 -10.67 4.26
C ALA A 49 11.33 -11.07 4.89
N GLN A 50 11.48 -10.99 6.22
CA GLN A 50 12.68 -11.46 6.91
C GLN A 50 12.90 -12.97 6.74
N GLN A 51 11.80 -13.74 6.61
CA GLN A 51 11.86 -15.19 6.41
C GLN A 51 12.51 -15.60 5.08
N VAL A 52 12.57 -14.70 4.11
CA VAL A 52 13.08 -14.97 2.76
C VAL A 52 14.26 -14.09 2.37
N ALA A 53 14.58 -13.05 3.13
CA ALA A 53 15.70 -12.17 2.87
C ALA A 53 17.06 -12.86 3.17
N HIS A 54 18.14 -12.35 2.58
CA HIS A 54 19.50 -12.83 2.87
C HIS A 54 19.96 -12.43 4.28
N ARG A 55 19.54 -11.28 4.77
CA ARG A 55 19.77 -10.81 6.14
C ARG A 55 18.54 -10.08 6.67
N ALA A 56 18.38 -10.13 7.99
CA ALA A 56 17.26 -9.51 8.68
C ALA A 56 17.73 -8.67 9.86
N TYR A 57 17.07 -7.54 10.11
CA TYR A 57 17.28 -6.68 11.27
C TYR A 57 15.95 -6.36 11.93
N THR A 58 15.91 -6.45 13.25
CA THR A 58 14.76 -6.06 14.07
C THR A 58 15.11 -4.82 14.86
N ILE A 59 14.54 -3.67 14.43
CA ILE A 59 14.74 -2.37 15.07
C ILE A 59 13.43 -1.56 15.03
N SER A 60 13.28 -0.57 15.89
CA SER A 60 12.30 0.49 15.67
C SER A 60 12.76 1.36 14.50
N MET A 61 12.10 1.31 13.36
CA MET A 61 12.44 2.16 12.21
C MET A 61 12.08 3.64 12.43
N LEU A 62 11.35 3.96 13.50
CA LEU A 62 11.12 5.34 13.98
C LEU A 62 12.34 5.89 14.77
N ASP A 63 13.25 5.03 15.21
CA ASP A 63 14.53 5.41 15.77
C ASP A 63 15.55 5.68 14.65
N GLY A 64 15.77 6.95 14.36
CA GLY A 64 16.67 7.38 13.29
C GLY A 64 18.11 6.93 13.52
N ALA A 65 18.58 6.85 14.76
CA ALA A 65 19.94 6.40 15.07
C ALA A 65 20.10 4.90 14.80
N ALA A 66 19.12 4.08 15.20
CA ALA A 66 19.11 2.65 14.93
C ALA A 66 19.01 2.38 13.42
N LEU A 67 18.15 3.12 12.70
CA LEU A 67 18.02 3.02 11.24
C LEU A 67 19.35 3.35 10.54
N ARG A 68 19.96 4.49 10.89
CA ARG A 68 21.26 4.92 10.35
C ARG A 68 22.33 3.85 10.57
N ALA A 69 22.45 3.32 11.78
CA ALA A 69 23.46 2.31 12.11
C ALA A 69 23.35 1.05 11.22
N VAL A 70 22.13 0.59 10.92
CA VAL A 70 21.93 -0.55 10.02
C VAL A 70 22.29 -0.20 8.57
N VAL A 71 21.89 0.98 8.09
CA VAL A 71 22.22 1.45 6.73
C VAL A 71 23.75 1.58 6.54
N GLU A 72 24.45 2.21 7.49
CA GLU A 72 25.90 2.38 7.46
C GLU A 72 26.66 1.05 7.53
N LYS A 73 26.17 0.09 8.32
CA LYS A 73 26.73 -1.24 8.43
C LYS A 73 26.60 -2.03 7.12
N GLU A 74 25.42 -2.03 6.52
CA GLU A 74 25.11 -2.83 5.34
C GLU A 74 25.54 -2.17 4.03
N ARG A 75 25.55 -0.83 3.99
CA ARG A 75 25.87 -0.05 2.77
C ARG A 75 25.06 -0.53 1.57
N PRO A 76 23.72 -0.49 1.61
CA PRO A 76 22.90 -0.92 0.49
C PRO A 76 23.04 0.05 -0.70
N ASP A 77 22.88 -0.48 -1.92
CA ASP A 77 22.81 0.34 -3.14
C ASP A 77 21.46 1.07 -3.23
N PHE A 78 20.39 0.44 -2.73
CA PHE A 78 19.05 1.02 -2.68
C PHE A 78 18.38 0.77 -1.33
N ILE A 79 17.71 1.81 -0.82
CA ILE A 79 16.85 1.76 0.35
C ILE A 79 15.40 1.90 -0.14
N VAL A 80 14.53 0.95 0.22
CA VAL A 80 13.15 0.88 -0.27
C VAL A 80 12.18 0.89 0.89
N PRO A 81 11.54 2.03 1.18
CA PRO A 81 10.46 2.11 2.15
C PRO A 81 9.23 1.32 1.70
N GLU A 82 8.66 0.52 2.62
CA GLU A 82 7.47 -0.30 2.37
C GLU A 82 6.37 -0.09 3.41
N VAL A 83 6.68 0.63 4.49
CA VAL A 83 5.72 0.99 5.54
C VAL A 83 5.79 2.48 5.87
N GLU A 84 4.76 3.00 6.55
CA GLU A 84 4.68 4.41 6.93
C GLU A 84 5.43 4.74 8.25
N ALA A 85 5.79 3.74 9.07
CA ALA A 85 6.43 3.95 10.38
C ALA A 85 7.96 3.99 10.28
N ILE A 86 8.51 5.04 9.66
CA ILE A 86 9.96 5.22 9.41
C ILE A 86 10.39 6.64 9.84
N ALA A 87 11.63 6.77 10.34
CA ALA A 87 12.27 8.05 10.61
C ALA A 87 12.62 8.77 9.29
N THR A 88 11.64 9.45 8.69
CA THR A 88 11.76 10.06 7.37
C THR A 88 12.80 11.18 7.29
N ASP A 89 13.05 11.89 8.40
CA ASP A 89 14.11 12.90 8.44
C ASP A 89 15.48 12.24 8.29
N THR A 90 15.70 11.10 8.95
CA THR A 90 16.92 10.30 8.76
C THR A 90 17.06 9.79 7.32
N LEU A 91 15.97 9.41 6.66
CA LEU A 91 16.01 9.03 5.24
C LEU A 91 16.42 10.19 4.33
N LEU A 92 15.93 11.41 4.62
CA LEU A 92 16.33 12.62 3.88
C LEU A 92 17.81 12.92 4.05
N GLU A 93 18.35 12.79 5.27
CA GLU A 93 19.78 12.96 5.55
C GLU A 93 20.62 11.92 4.78
N LEU A 94 20.25 10.64 4.87
CA LEU A 94 20.93 9.56 4.16
C LEU A 94 20.91 9.77 2.63
N GLU A 95 19.80 10.26 2.07
CA GLU A 95 19.70 10.60 0.65
C GLU A 95 20.64 11.76 0.27
N GLN A 96 20.77 12.79 1.12
CA GLN A 96 21.73 13.88 0.95
C GLN A 96 23.19 13.40 1.04
N GLU A 97 23.47 12.38 1.85
CA GLU A 97 24.78 11.74 1.99
C GLU A 97 25.12 10.79 0.83
N GLY A 98 24.21 10.61 -0.12
CA GLY A 98 24.44 9.85 -1.35
C GLY A 98 23.86 8.43 -1.37
N PHE A 99 23.09 8.01 -0.35
CA PHE A 99 22.32 6.78 -0.45
C PHE A 99 21.11 6.99 -1.38
N THR A 100 20.73 5.95 -2.11
CA THR A 100 19.60 6.03 -3.03
C THR A 100 18.34 5.48 -2.38
N VAL A 101 17.34 6.34 -2.13
CA VAL A 101 16.02 5.95 -1.62
C VAL A 101 15.03 5.85 -2.77
N ILE A 102 14.27 4.75 -2.87
CA ILE A 102 13.33 4.49 -3.95
C ILE A 102 11.91 4.29 -3.37
N PRO A 103 10.91 5.14 -3.77
CA PRO A 103 10.98 6.17 -4.82
C PRO A 103 11.85 7.38 -4.47
N THR A 104 11.62 8.07 -3.37
CA THR A 104 12.48 9.11 -2.79
C THR A 104 12.15 9.27 -1.30
N ALA A 105 13.08 9.78 -0.50
CA ALA A 105 12.83 10.11 0.90
C ALA A 105 11.74 11.19 1.03
N LYS A 106 11.70 12.16 0.10
CA LYS A 106 10.65 13.18 0.02
C LYS A 106 9.26 12.55 -0.21
N ALA A 107 9.14 11.61 -1.16
CA ALA A 107 7.86 10.91 -1.42
C ALA A 107 7.37 10.17 -0.18
N THR A 108 8.26 9.44 0.48
CA THR A 108 7.96 8.72 1.73
C THR A 108 7.46 9.69 2.81
N LYS A 109 8.18 10.81 3.03
CA LYS A 109 7.80 11.81 4.05
C LYS A 109 6.44 12.45 3.76
N LEU A 110 6.17 12.85 2.52
CA LEU A 110 4.92 13.50 2.14
C LEU A 110 3.71 12.56 2.29
N THR A 111 3.85 11.30 1.89
CA THR A 111 2.74 10.34 1.93
C THR A 111 2.46 9.78 3.33
N MET A 112 3.43 9.87 4.25
CA MET A 112 3.19 9.57 5.67
C MET A 112 2.36 10.63 6.39
N ASN A 113 2.28 11.83 5.84
CA ASN A 113 1.57 12.97 6.41
C ASN A 113 0.38 13.34 5.52
N ARG A 114 -0.85 13.05 5.99
CA ARG A 114 -2.08 13.36 5.25
C ARG A 114 -2.20 14.84 4.88
N GLU A 115 -1.72 15.75 5.72
CA GLU A 115 -1.72 17.18 5.41
C GLU A 115 -0.80 17.47 4.23
N GLY A 116 0.43 16.96 4.26
CA GLY A 116 1.41 17.17 3.20
C GLY A 116 0.90 16.70 1.84
N ILE A 117 0.40 15.46 1.77
CA ILE A 117 -0.09 14.91 0.50
C ILE A 117 -1.40 15.57 0.04
N ARG A 118 -2.30 15.94 0.96
CA ARG A 118 -3.56 16.61 0.63
C ARG A 118 -3.32 18.01 0.07
N ARG A 119 -2.42 18.80 0.69
CA ARG A 119 -2.05 20.12 0.19
C ARG A 119 -1.34 20.05 -1.17
N LEU A 120 -0.41 19.11 -1.33
CA LEU A 120 0.23 18.86 -2.64
C LEU A 120 -0.81 18.58 -3.71
N ALA A 121 -1.75 17.68 -3.46
CA ALA A 121 -2.77 17.30 -4.43
C ALA A 121 -3.74 18.46 -4.76
N SER A 122 -4.30 19.09 -3.74
CA SER A 122 -5.35 20.11 -3.89
C SER A 122 -4.82 21.51 -4.22
N GLU A 123 -3.84 21.98 -3.43
CA GLU A 123 -3.41 23.38 -3.46
C GLU A 123 -2.30 23.62 -4.51
N GLU A 124 -1.35 22.68 -4.64
CA GLU A 124 -0.23 22.84 -5.57
C GLU A 124 -0.55 22.30 -6.98
N LEU A 125 -1.18 21.11 -7.06
CA LEU A 125 -1.45 20.43 -8.33
C LEU A 125 -2.87 20.68 -8.86
N GLY A 126 -3.76 21.27 -8.07
CA GLY A 126 -5.14 21.56 -8.46
C GLY A 126 -5.95 20.30 -8.79
N LEU A 127 -5.63 19.15 -8.17
CA LEU A 127 -6.37 17.91 -8.39
C LEU A 127 -7.73 17.97 -7.69
N PRO A 128 -8.77 17.35 -8.28
CA PRO A 128 -10.05 17.21 -7.59
C PRO A 128 -9.89 16.34 -6.34
N THR A 129 -10.24 16.89 -5.18
CA THR A 129 -10.22 16.22 -3.87
C THR A 129 -11.55 16.46 -3.17
N SER A 130 -11.83 15.70 -2.09
CA SER A 130 -12.89 16.08 -1.15
C SER A 130 -12.60 17.47 -0.55
N PRO A 131 -13.62 18.29 -0.24
CA PRO A 131 -13.43 19.47 0.61
C PRO A 131 -12.85 19.05 1.96
N TYR A 132 -11.95 19.84 2.53
CA TYR A 132 -11.28 19.45 3.77
C TYR A 132 -10.91 20.66 4.65
N GLU A 133 -10.74 20.40 5.96
CA GLU A 133 -10.17 21.31 6.95
C GLU A 133 -9.20 20.56 7.85
N PHE A 134 -8.09 21.21 8.23
CA PHE A 134 -7.16 20.70 9.24
C PHE A 134 -7.34 21.47 10.53
N VAL A 135 -7.46 20.74 11.64
CA VAL A 135 -7.75 21.33 12.95
C VAL A 135 -6.92 20.67 14.05
N ASP A 136 -6.58 21.48 15.08
CA ASP A 136 -5.69 21.07 16.16
C ASP A 136 -6.40 20.91 17.52
N ASN A 137 -7.62 21.42 17.65
CA ASN A 137 -8.38 21.40 18.90
C ASN A 137 -9.88 21.13 18.63
N PHE A 138 -10.60 20.84 19.71
CA PHE A 138 -11.99 20.43 19.61
C PHE A 138 -12.94 21.53 19.13
N ASP A 139 -12.71 22.80 19.51
CA ASP A 139 -13.59 23.90 19.10
C ASP A 139 -13.49 24.17 17.59
N ASP A 140 -12.25 24.18 17.06
CA ASP A 140 -12.00 24.28 15.62
C ASP A 140 -12.55 23.04 14.89
N PHE A 141 -12.45 21.84 15.50
CA PHE A 141 -13.01 20.62 14.95
C PHE A 141 -14.51 20.70 14.78
N LYS A 142 -15.23 21.16 15.79
CA LYS A 142 -16.68 21.36 15.73
C LYS A 142 -17.04 22.34 14.62
N SER A 143 -16.34 23.46 14.54
CA SER A 143 -16.55 24.48 13.52
C SER A 143 -16.27 23.95 12.11
N ALA A 144 -15.23 23.11 11.94
CA ALA A 144 -14.91 22.46 10.67
C ALA A 144 -16.01 21.47 10.24
N VAL A 145 -16.54 20.67 11.17
CA VAL A 145 -17.65 19.76 10.86
C VAL A 145 -18.91 20.54 10.45
N GLU A 146 -19.23 21.64 11.13
CA GLU A 146 -20.36 22.51 10.76
C GLU A 146 -20.16 23.15 9.37
N LYS A 147 -18.93 23.56 9.03
CA LYS A 147 -18.58 24.18 7.73
C LYS A 147 -18.61 23.17 6.58
N ILE A 148 -18.00 22.01 6.77
CA ILE A 148 -17.96 20.91 5.78
C ILE A 148 -19.34 20.30 5.58
N GLY A 149 -20.11 20.20 6.67
CA GLY A 149 -21.41 19.56 6.72
C GLY A 149 -21.32 18.04 6.94
N VAL A 150 -22.47 17.47 7.32
CA VAL A 150 -22.61 16.01 7.48
C VAL A 150 -23.34 15.39 6.29
N PRO A 151 -22.96 14.18 5.85
CA PRO A 151 -21.90 13.34 6.41
C PRO A 151 -20.51 13.85 6.08
N CYS A 152 -19.55 13.68 7.02
CA CYS A 152 -18.13 13.94 6.80
C CYS A 152 -17.26 12.85 7.41
N VAL A 153 -15.98 12.78 7.02
CA VAL A 153 -15.01 11.80 7.48
C VAL A 153 -13.94 12.49 8.30
N VAL A 154 -13.61 11.94 9.46
CA VAL A 154 -12.54 12.41 10.33
C VAL A 154 -11.40 11.41 10.32
N LYS A 155 -10.16 11.88 10.17
CA LYS A 155 -8.97 11.02 10.20
C LYS A 155 -7.83 11.70 10.97
N PRO A 156 -7.06 10.98 11.79
CA PRO A 156 -5.78 11.50 12.30
C PRO A 156 -4.82 11.79 11.14
N ILE A 157 -3.94 12.78 11.30
CA ILE A 157 -2.95 13.13 10.26
C ILE A 157 -1.99 11.96 9.96
N MET A 158 -1.60 11.22 11.00
CA MET A 158 -0.71 10.07 10.88
C MET A 158 -1.41 8.81 11.38
N SER A 159 -2.09 8.12 10.50
CA SER A 159 -2.69 6.81 10.77
C SER A 159 -2.76 5.99 9.49
N SER A 160 -2.91 4.66 9.60
CA SER A 160 -3.13 3.76 8.47
C SER A 160 -4.20 2.73 8.80
N SER A 161 -4.71 2.05 7.78
CA SER A 161 -5.71 0.97 7.93
C SER A 161 -6.94 1.40 8.74
N GLY A 162 -7.40 2.65 8.57
CA GLY A 162 -8.62 3.17 9.20
C GLY A 162 -8.55 3.45 10.71
N HIS A 163 -7.38 3.27 11.37
CA HIS A 163 -7.27 3.55 12.82
C HIS A 163 -7.55 5.01 13.12
N GLY A 164 -8.48 5.27 14.06
CA GLY A 164 -8.93 6.61 14.43
C GLY A 164 -9.82 7.30 13.38
N GLN A 165 -10.16 6.62 12.29
CA GLN A 165 -11.07 7.16 11.26
C GLN A 165 -12.51 6.89 11.62
N SER A 166 -13.38 7.88 11.47
CA SER A 166 -14.82 7.74 11.63
C SER A 166 -15.62 8.57 10.64
N VAL A 167 -16.86 8.16 10.40
CA VAL A 167 -17.82 8.93 9.59
C VAL A 167 -18.83 9.58 10.55
N ILE A 168 -18.88 10.90 10.54
CA ILE A 168 -19.89 11.69 11.27
C ILE A 168 -21.10 11.81 10.35
N ARG A 169 -22.22 11.20 10.74
CA ARG A 169 -23.49 11.27 10.00
C ARG A 169 -24.45 12.28 10.60
N THR A 170 -24.31 12.55 11.90
CA THR A 170 -25.15 13.47 12.67
C THR A 170 -24.29 14.23 13.67
N LEU A 171 -24.68 15.47 14.02
CA LEU A 171 -23.85 16.37 14.85
C LEU A 171 -23.63 15.86 16.30
N ASP A 172 -24.46 14.97 16.80
CA ASP A 172 -24.28 14.34 18.11
C ASP A 172 -23.08 13.38 18.17
N GLN A 173 -22.54 12.95 17.01
CA GLN A 173 -21.37 12.09 16.91
C GLN A 173 -20.03 12.85 16.99
N ILE A 174 -20.05 14.18 17.03
CA ILE A 174 -18.83 15.02 16.97
C ILE A 174 -17.86 14.65 18.10
N GLN A 175 -18.34 14.55 19.35
CA GLN A 175 -17.47 14.27 20.51
C GLN A 175 -16.80 12.89 20.39
N SER A 176 -17.60 11.86 20.10
CA SER A 176 -17.08 10.49 19.99
C SER A 176 -16.11 10.33 18.81
N ALA A 177 -16.33 11.02 17.69
CA ALA A 177 -15.45 11.00 16.55
C ALA A 177 -14.10 11.69 16.85
N TRP A 178 -14.12 12.82 17.59
CA TRP A 178 -12.91 13.48 18.05
C TRP A 178 -12.09 12.56 18.98
N ASP A 179 -12.76 12.01 20.02
CA ASP A 179 -12.09 11.17 21.02
C ASP A 179 -11.42 9.95 20.34
N TYR A 180 -12.14 9.28 19.43
CA TYR A 180 -11.61 8.15 18.68
C TYR A 180 -10.44 8.54 17.76
N ALA A 181 -10.49 9.72 17.13
CA ALA A 181 -9.39 10.21 16.31
C ALA A 181 -8.14 10.53 17.14
N GLN A 182 -8.31 10.99 18.41
CA GLN A 182 -7.18 11.24 19.31
C GLN A 182 -6.52 9.94 19.81
N GLU A 183 -7.28 8.85 19.97
CA GLU A 183 -6.75 7.54 20.35
C GLU A 183 -6.03 6.82 19.20
N GLY A 184 -6.48 7.02 17.97
CA GLY A 184 -5.99 6.31 16.79
C GLY A 184 -4.74 6.87 16.11
N GLY A 185 -4.23 8.01 16.55
CA GLY A 185 -3.07 8.66 15.96
C GLY A 185 -1.76 7.95 16.30
N ARG A 186 -0.96 7.54 15.30
CA ARG A 186 0.37 6.92 15.51
C ARG A 186 1.41 7.87 16.14
N ALA A 187 1.20 9.17 15.98
CA ALA A 187 2.03 10.23 16.60
C ALA A 187 1.45 10.73 17.95
N GLY A 188 0.45 10.06 18.49
CA GLY A 188 -0.30 10.51 19.66
C GLY A 188 -1.50 11.41 19.29
N ALA A 189 -2.14 11.98 20.33
CA ALA A 189 -3.22 12.94 20.18
C ALA A 189 -2.74 14.21 19.47
N GLY A 190 -3.58 14.80 18.62
CA GLY A 190 -3.23 16.03 17.92
C GLY A 190 -4.12 16.36 16.73
N ARG A 191 -3.48 16.89 15.71
CA ARG A 191 -4.09 17.40 14.48
C ARG A 191 -4.87 16.32 13.71
N VAL A 192 -6.08 16.67 13.26
CA VAL A 192 -6.93 15.82 12.43
C VAL A 192 -7.33 16.53 11.14
N ILE A 193 -7.75 15.75 10.13
CA ILE A 193 -8.44 16.24 8.95
C ILE A 193 -9.92 15.91 9.04
N VAL A 194 -10.77 16.89 8.70
CA VAL A 194 -12.22 16.71 8.45
C VAL A 194 -12.40 16.79 6.94
N GLU A 195 -12.94 15.76 6.33
CA GLU A 195 -13.17 15.68 4.88
C GLU A 195 -14.65 15.51 4.58
N GLY A 196 -15.15 16.21 3.55
CA GLY A 196 -16.50 15.98 3.04
C GLY A 196 -16.65 14.54 2.55
N PHE A 197 -17.76 13.89 2.92
CA PHE A 197 -18.06 12.55 2.44
C PHE A 197 -18.38 12.56 0.94
N ILE A 198 -17.64 11.77 0.18
CA ILE A 198 -17.85 11.64 -1.26
C ILE A 198 -18.84 10.49 -1.51
N GLN A 199 -19.93 10.80 -2.19
CA GLN A 199 -20.80 9.76 -2.77
C GLN A 199 -20.17 9.32 -4.09
N PHE A 200 -19.83 8.05 -4.20
CA PHE A 200 -19.18 7.46 -5.36
C PHE A 200 -19.90 6.20 -5.81
N ASP A 201 -19.70 5.82 -7.06
CA ASP A 201 -20.22 4.57 -7.63
C ASP A 201 -19.30 3.41 -7.26
N TYR A 202 -17.97 3.66 -7.30
CA TYR A 202 -16.93 2.69 -6.91
C TYR A 202 -15.60 3.39 -6.59
N GLU A 203 -14.74 2.66 -5.89
CA GLU A 203 -13.35 3.05 -5.63
C GLU A 203 -12.41 2.29 -6.55
N ILE A 204 -11.31 2.95 -6.94
CA ILE A 204 -10.22 2.31 -7.68
C ILE A 204 -8.88 2.56 -7.03
N THR A 205 -7.98 1.61 -7.23
CA THR A 205 -6.53 1.84 -7.15
C THR A 205 -5.95 1.87 -8.55
N GLN A 206 -5.41 3.01 -8.97
CA GLN A 206 -4.64 3.13 -10.18
C GLN A 206 -3.16 2.89 -9.87
N LEU A 207 -2.70 1.65 -10.06
CA LEU A 207 -1.29 1.35 -9.94
C LEU A 207 -0.52 2.03 -11.08
N THR A 208 0.49 2.79 -10.70
CA THR A 208 1.30 3.63 -11.59
C THR A 208 2.77 3.32 -11.37
N VAL A 209 3.48 2.97 -12.41
CA VAL A 209 4.92 2.64 -12.35
C VAL A 209 5.72 3.75 -13.01
N ARG A 210 6.61 4.38 -12.25
CA ARG A 210 7.61 5.32 -12.77
C ARG A 210 8.93 4.57 -12.97
N HIS A 211 9.43 4.56 -14.18
CA HIS A 211 10.61 3.79 -14.56
C HIS A 211 11.51 4.55 -15.54
N VAL A 212 12.62 3.97 -15.94
CA VAL A 212 13.64 4.64 -16.78
C VAL A 212 13.13 5.12 -18.14
N ASN A 213 12.05 4.54 -18.65
CA ASN A 213 11.46 4.89 -19.94
C ASN A 213 10.22 5.79 -19.81
N GLY A 214 9.83 6.23 -18.60
CA GLY A 214 8.66 7.08 -18.35
C GLY A 214 7.72 6.55 -17.29
N THR A 215 6.43 6.77 -17.50
CA THR A 215 5.35 6.31 -16.61
C THR A 215 4.48 5.30 -17.35
N SER A 216 4.13 4.20 -16.67
CA SER A 216 3.18 3.20 -17.18
C SER A 216 2.05 2.99 -16.18
N PHE A 217 0.84 2.79 -16.70
CA PHE A 217 -0.36 2.53 -15.90
C PHE A 217 -0.79 1.09 -16.06
N LEU A 218 -1.11 0.43 -14.93
CA LEU A 218 -1.77 -0.87 -14.96
C LEU A 218 -3.26 -0.67 -15.26
N ALA A 219 -3.94 -1.72 -15.69
CA ALA A 219 -5.39 -1.69 -15.74
C ALA A 219 -5.95 -1.35 -14.34
N PRO A 220 -6.99 -0.50 -14.23
CA PRO A 220 -7.51 -0.05 -12.93
C PRO A 220 -8.01 -1.23 -12.10
N ILE A 221 -7.80 -1.15 -10.80
CA ILE A 221 -8.20 -2.18 -9.84
C ILE A 221 -9.40 -1.65 -9.07
N GLY A 222 -10.53 -2.36 -9.14
CA GLY A 222 -11.66 -2.16 -8.25
C GLY A 222 -11.45 -2.94 -6.95
N HIS A 223 -11.98 -2.43 -5.85
CA HIS A 223 -11.83 -3.10 -4.56
C HIS A 223 -12.99 -2.83 -3.61
N ILE A 224 -13.07 -3.66 -2.58
CA ILE A 224 -13.95 -3.48 -1.43
C ILE A 224 -13.09 -3.42 -0.19
N GLN A 225 -13.30 -2.37 0.60
CA GLN A 225 -12.77 -2.21 1.95
C GLN A 225 -13.91 -2.34 2.97
N VAL A 226 -13.61 -2.89 4.13
CA VAL A 226 -14.51 -2.91 5.29
C VAL A 226 -13.73 -2.35 6.47
N ASP A 227 -14.25 -1.28 7.08
CA ASP A 227 -13.60 -0.57 8.18
C ASP A 227 -12.15 -0.11 7.84
N GLY A 228 -11.93 0.29 6.58
CA GLY A 228 -10.62 0.72 6.08
C GLY A 228 -9.63 -0.41 5.83
N ASP A 229 -10.06 -1.69 5.92
CA ASP A 229 -9.22 -2.84 5.59
C ASP A 229 -9.67 -3.51 4.28
N TYR A 230 -8.71 -3.80 3.44
CA TYR A 230 -8.89 -4.48 2.15
C TYR A 230 -9.50 -5.88 2.33
N ARG A 231 -10.56 -6.18 1.59
CA ARG A 231 -11.24 -7.48 1.61
C ARG A 231 -11.18 -8.22 0.28
N GLU A 232 -11.47 -7.53 -0.79
CA GLU A 232 -11.49 -8.07 -2.14
C GLU A 232 -10.99 -7.03 -3.13
N SER A 233 -10.29 -7.46 -4.17
CA SER A 233 -9.99 -6.63 -5.32
C SER A 233 -10.13 -7.42 -6.61
N TRP A 234 -10.31 -6.71 -7.72
CA TRP A 234 -10.43 -7.30 -9.04
C TRP A 234 -9.81 -6.41 -10.10
N GLN A 235 -9.41 -7.01 -11.20
CA GLN A 235 -8.82 -6.34 -12.34
C GLN A 235 -9.29 -7.01 -13.65
N PRO A 236 -9.71 -6.20 -14.66
CA PRO A 236 -9.81 -4.75 -14.61
C PRO A 236 -11.12 -4.27 -13.96
N GLN A 237 -11.11 -3.08 -13.35
CA GLN A 237 -12.33 -2.36 -13.05
C GLN A 237 -12.85 -1.73 -14.34
N ALA A 238 -14.10 -2.03 -14.68
CA ALA A 238 -14.76 -1.40 -15.82
C ALA A 238 -14.96 0.11 -15.55
N MET A 239 -14.53 0.93 -16.49
CA MET A 239 -14.64 2.40 -16.43
C MET A 239 -14.97 2.94 -17.81
N SER A 240 -15.58 4.14 -17.89
CA SER A 240 -15.65 4.88 -19.14
C SER A 240 -14.23 5.32 -19.57
N GLU A 241 -14.02 5.50 -20.86
CA GLU A 241 -12.73 6.02 -21.39
C GLU A 241 -12.39 7.39 -20.79
N THR A 242 -13.41 8.23 -20.58
CA THR A 242 -13.26 9.56 -19.96
C THR A 242 -12.78 9.46 -18.51
N ALA A 243 -13.41 8.61 -17.69
CA ALA A 243 -13.01 8.41 -16.30
C ALA A 243 -11.61 7.77 -16.20
N LEU A 244 -11.31 6.78 -17.04
CA LEU A 244 -9.99 6.15 -17.09
C LEU A 244 -8.89 7.17 -17.42
N LYS A 245 -9.13 8.01 -18.44
CA LYS A 245 -8.16 9.06 -18.79
C LYS A 245 -7.94 10.05 -17.67
N LYS A 246 -9.00 10.50 -16.99
CA LYS A 246 -8.89 11.40 -15.83
C LYS A 246 -8.11 10.73 -14.68
N ALA A 247 -8.37 9.46 -14.40
CA ALA A 247 -7.66 8.70 -13.36
C ALA A 247 -6.15 8.62 -13.66
N GLN A 248 -5.78 8.32 -14.89
CA GLN A 248 -4.38 8.29 -15.32
C GLN A 248 -3.72 9.68 -15.26
N ASP A 249 -4.42 10.75 -15.67
CA ASP A 249 -3.91 12.12 -15.60
C ASP A 249 -3.68 12.57 -14.14
N ILE A 250 -4.58 12.22 -13.21
CA ILE A 250 -4.40 12.47 -11.78
C ILE A 250 -3.19 11.69 -11.26
N ALA A 251 -3.10 10.40 -11.58
CA ALA A 251 -2.01 9.53 -11.14
C ALA A 251 -0.65 10.00 -11.68
N GLU A 252 -0.57 10.42 -12.93
CA GLU A 252 0.66 10.98 -13.52
C GLU A 252 1.12 12.25 -12.80
N LYS A 253 0.20 13.18 -12.57
CA LYS A 253 0.51 14.46 -11.90
C LYS A 253 1.01 14.23 -10.46
N ILE A 254 0.30 13.45 -9.65
CA ILE A 254 0.67 13.24 -8.25
C ILE A 254 1.97 12.45 -8.12
N THR A 255 2.16 11.38 -8.90
CA THR A 255 3.39 10.58 -8.85
C THR A 255 4.57 11.34 -9.45
N GLY A 256 4.33 12.19 -10.46
CA GLY A 256 5.32 13.10 -11.01
C GLY A 256 5.86 14.12 -9.99
N ALA A 257 4.97 14.71 -9.19
CA ALA A 257 5.33 15.65 -8.12
C ALA A 257 6.08 14.98 -6.95
N LEU A 258 5.72 13.73 -6.62
CA LEU A 258 6.46 12.92 -5.64
C LEU A 258 7.85 12.53 -6.14
N GLY A 259 8.01 12.32 -7.44
CA GLY A 259 9.28 12.02 -8.06
C GLY A 259 9.76 10.58 -7.83
N GLY A 260 10.99 10.32 -8.29
CA GLY A 260 11.64 9.01 -8.16
C GLY A 260 11.10 7.95 -9.11
N ARG A 261 11.59 6.72 -8.93
CA ARG A 261 11.17 5.51 -9.64
C ARG A 261 10.47 4.59 -8.65
N GLY A 262 9.67 3.66 -9.14
CA GLY A 262 8.97 2.69 -8.31
C GLY A 262 7.50 2.60 -8.68
N ILE A 263 6.76 1.79 -7.94
CA ILE A 263 5.33 1.68 -8.07
C ILE A 263 4.62 2.59 -7.06
N PHE A 264 3.49 3.13 -7.48
CA PHE A 264 2.61 3.96 -6.66
C PHE A 264 1.18 3.42 -6.76
N GLY A 265 0.52 3.28 -5.62
CA GLY A 265 -0.92 3.00 -5.55
C GLY A 265 -1.67 4.31 -5.37
N VAL A 266 -2.42 4.75 -6.39
CA VAL A 266 -3.22 5.98 -6.31
C VAL A 266 -4.69 5.61 -6.16
N GLU A 267 -5.25 5.91 -4.99
CA GLU A 267 -6.65 5.64 -4.67
C GLU A 267 -7.55 6.80 -5.08
N MET A 268 -8.65 6.49 -5.72
CA MET A 268 -9.61 7.48 -6.24
C MET A 268 -11.04 6.99 -6.10
N PHE A 269 -11.94 7.94 -5.84
CA PHE A 269 -13.38 7.76 -5.94
C PHE A 269 -13.86 8.10 -7.35
N VAL A 270 -14.78 7.29 -7.89
CA VAL A 270 -15.35 7.50 -9.21
C VAL A 270 -16.87 7.62 -9.11
N ARG A 271 -17.41 8.67 -9.74
CA ARG A 271 -18.86 8.89 -9.88
C ARG A 271 -19.16 9.32 -11.31
N GLY A 272 -19.76 8.42 -12.09
CA GLY A 272 -19.88 8.59 -13.54
C GLY A 272 -18.51 8.83 -14.18
N ASP A 273 -18.32 9.99 -14.78
CA ASP A 273 -17.04 10.42 -15.35
C ASP A 273 -16.19 11.30 -14.42
N ASP A 274 -16.67 11.59 -13.22
CA ASP A 274 -15.89 12.34 -12.24
C ASP A 274 -14.96 11.43 -11.48
N VAL A 275 -13.70 11.84 -11.37
CA VAL A 275 -12.65 11.11 -10.64
C VAL A 275 -12.06 12.05 -9.60
N ILE A 276 -12.04 11.61 -8.35
CA ILE A 276 -11.64 12.39 -7.18
C ILE A 276 -10.48 11.69 -6.50
N PHE A 277 -9.34 12.38 -6.36
CA PHE A 277 -8.17 11.87 -5.65
C PHE A 277 -8.48 11.68 -4.16
N ASN A 278 -8.13 10.50 -3.64
CA ASN A 278 -8.23 10.17 -2.22
C ASN A 278 -6.85 10.12 -1.56
N GLU A 279 -6.01 9.16 -1.94
CA GLU A 279 -4.71 8.92 -1.30
C GLU A 279 -3.69 8.38 -2.31
N VAL A 280 -2.39 8.44 -1.98
CA VAL A 280 -1.33 7.78 -2.75
C VAL A 280 -0.32 7.13 -1.82
N SER A 281 0.05 5.89 -2.14
CA SER A 281 1.12 5.14 -1.48
C SER A 281 2.31 5.01 -2.44
N PRO A 282 3.53 5.42 -2.06
CA PRO A 282 4.73 5.34 -2.91
C PRO A 282 5.37 3.95 -2.82
N ARG A 283 4.58 2.91 -2.92
CA ARG A 283 4.94 1.49 -2.71
C ARG A 283 3.88 0.57 -3.30
N PRO A 284 4.12 -0.76 -3.37
CA PRO A 284 3.09 -1.72 -3.70
C PRO A 284 1.84 -1.56 -2.81
N HIS A 285 0.67 -1.77 -3.39
CA HIS A 285 -0.61 -1.62 -2.73
C HIS A 285 -1.25 -2.99 -2.45
N ASP A 286 -1.96 -3.13 -1.33
CA ASP A 286 -2.59 -4.42 -0.98
C ASP A 286 -3.68 -4.84 -1.98
N THR A 287 -4.48 -3.90 -2.50
CA THR A 287 -5.43 -4.18 -3.59
C THR A 287 -4.74 -4.73 -4.84
N GLY A 288 -3.47 -4.37 -5.06
CA GLY A 288 -2.64 -4.82 -6.17
C GLY A 288 -2.17 -6.27 -6.08
N MET A 289 -2.49 -7.01 -5.02
CA MET A 289 -2.20 -8.44 -4.95
C MET A 289 -2.86 -9.23 -6.07
N VAL A 290 -3.97 -8.77 -6.62
CA VAL A 290 -4.61 -9.37 -7.80
C VAL A 290 -3.67 -9.45 -9.00
N THR A 291 -2.69 -8.54 -9.11
CA THR A 291 -1.71 -8.53 -10.21
C THR A 291 -0.81 -9.77 -10.26
N MET A 292 -0.71 -10.52 -9.17
CA MET A 292 0.03 -11.79 -9.15
C MET A 292 -0.60 -12.90 -9.99
N ILE A 293 -1.84 -12.71 -10.48
CA ILE A 293 -2.53 -13.68 -11.33
C ILE A 293 -3.15 -13.05 -12.57
N SER A 294 -3.39 -11.75 -12.57
CA SER A 294 -4.06 -11.03 -13.66
C SER A 294 -3.14 -10.60 -14.79
N GLN A 295 -1.83 -10.51 -14.56
CA GLN A 295 -0.84 -10.03 -15.51
C GLN A 295 0.48 -10.79 -15.40
N GLU A 296 1.33 -10.70 -16.45
CA GLU A 296 2.60 -11.42 -16.49
C GLU A 296 3.57 -10.90 -15.43
N LEU A 297 3.75 -9.59 -15.35
CA LEU A 297 4.56 -8.95 -14.33
C LEU A 297 3.65 -8.39 -13.23
N SER A 298 3.70 -8.98 -12.05
CA SER A 298 2.99 -8.46 -10.89
C SER A 298 3.45 -7.04 -10.53
N GLN A 299 2.66 -6.33 -9.73
CA GLN A 299 3.09 -5.03 -9.17
C GLN A 299 4.47 -5.11 -8.49
N PHE A 300 4.79 -6.26 -7.88
CA PHE A 300 6.05 -6.49 -7.18
C PHE A 300 7.22 -6.66 -8.17
N ALA A 301 7.01 -7.40 -9.26
CA ALA A 301 7.98 -7.54 -10.33
C ALA A 301 8.23 -6.21 -11.05
N LEU A 302 7.17 -5.43 -11.29
CA LEU A 302 7.27 -4.08 -11.87
C LEU A 302 8.03 -3.14 -10.93
N HIS A 303 7.75 -3.21 -9.62
CA HIS A 303 8.48 -2.43 -8.61
C HIS A 303 9.96 -2.80 -8.56
N ALA A 304 10.28 -4.09 -8.53
CA ALA A 304 11.66 -4.57 -8.57
C ALA A 304 12.42 -4.07 -9.82
N ARG A 305 11.79 -4.13 -11.01
CA ARG A 305 12.40 -3.57 -12.23
C ARG A 305 12.60 -2.05 -12.12
N ALA A 306 11.63 -1.32 -11.59
CA ALA A 306 11.74 0.12 -11.42
C ALA A 306 12.84 0.50 -10.41
N ILE A 307 12.95 -0.20 -9.28
CA ILE A 307 14.03 -0.02 -8.30
C ILE A 307 15.39 -0.17 -8.97
N LEU A 308 15.57 -1.24 -9.73
CA LEU A 308 16.84 -1.57 -10.37
C LEU A 308 17.16 -0.74 -11.63
N GLY A 309 16.24 0.14 -12.05
CA GLY A 309 16.38 0.90 -13.29
C GLY A 309 16.35 0.02 -14.53
N LEU A 310 15.65 -1.11 -14.48
CA LEU A 310 15.43 -2.00 -15.61
C LEU A 310 14.24 -1.52 -16.47
N PRO A 311 14.22 -1.82 -17.77
CA PRO A 311 13.13 -1.40 -18.64
C PRO A 311 11.82 -2.16 -18.35
N ILE A 312 10.71 -1.46 -18.58
CA ILE A 312 9.35 -2.02 -18.56
C ILE A 312 8.75 -1.71 -19.95
N PRO A 313 8.94 -2.59 -20.94
CA PRO A 313 8.48 -2.33 -22.30
C PRO A 313 6.97 -2.48 -22.47
N SER A 314 6.34 -3.37 -21.70
CA SER A 314 4.89 -3.60 -21.70
C SER A 314 4.43 -4.10 -20.33
N ILE A 315 3.11 -4.00 -20.10
CA ILE A 315 2.41 -4.61 -18.99
C ILE A 315 1.30 -5.47 -19.59
N ASP A 316 1.56 -6.77 -19.69
CA ASP A 316 0.70 -7.69 -20.41
C ASP A 316 -0.36 -8.28 -19.46
N PHE A 317 -1.61 -7.94 -19.74
CA PHE A 317 -2.77 -8.46 -19.03
C PHE A 317 -3.13 -9.85 -19.51
N ILE A 318 -3.36 -10.79 -18.60
CA ILE A 318 -3.66 -12.21 -18.91
C ILE A 318 -5.17 -12.43 -19.04
N SER A 319 -5.92 -12.15 -17.98
CA SER A 319 -7.37 -12.34 -17.95
C SER A 319 -8.00 -11.62 -16.76
N PRO A 320 -9.34 -11.43 -16.76
CA PRO A 320 -10.08 -10.94 -15.60
C PRO A 320 -9.79 -11.80 -14.37
N SER A 321 -9.49 -11.14 -13.28
CA SER A 321 -8.99 -11.78 -12.06
C SER A 321 -9.52 -11.10 -10.81
N ALA A 322 -9.51 -11.83 -9.72
CA ALA A 322 -9.89 -11.33 -8.40
C ALA A 322 -8.94 -11.84 -7.32
N SER A 323 -8.91 -11.11 -6.23
CA SER A 323 -8.24 -11.52 -5.00
C SER A 323 -9.17 -11.36 -3.80
N LYS A 324 -9.05 -12.25 -2.82
CA LYS A 324 -9.79 -12.23 -1.57
C LYS A 324 -8.84 -12.39 -0.41
N ALA A 325 -8.82 -11.40 0.49
CA ALA A 325 -7.98 -11.42 1.68
C ALA A 325 -8.45 -12.50 2.66
N ILE A 326 -7.49 -13.22 3.24
CA ILE A 326 -7.71 -14.15 4.36
C ILE A 326 -7.51 -13.35 5.63
N VAL A 327 -8.62 -13.01 6.26
CA VAL A 327 -8.66 -12.17 7.47
C VAL A 327 -9.28 -12.95 8.60
N VAL A 328 -8.65 -12.89 9.77
CA VAL A 328 -9.13 -13.53 10.99
C VAL A 328 -9.22 -12.54 12.14
N GLU A 329 -10.05 -12.86 13.12
CA GLU A 329 -10.13 -12.17 14.39
C GLU A 329 -9.86 -13.19 15.51
N GLY A 330 -8.94 -12.88 16.42
CA GLY A 330 -8.63 -13.79 17.51
C GLY A 330 -7.26 -13.57 18.14
N LYS A 331 -6.78 -14.60 18.85
CA LYS A 331 -5.46 -14.60 19.49
C LYS A 331 -4.81 -15.97 19.38
N SER A 332 -3.67 -16.04 18.72
CA SER A 332 -2.88 -17.25 18.57
C SER A 332 -1.43 -16.95 18.20
N ASN A 333 -0.51 -17.80 18.59
CA ASN A 333 0.87 -17.85 18.12
C ASN A 333 1.20 -19.19 17.41
N GLN A 334 0.16 -19.96 17.05
CA GLN A 334 0.28 -21.30 16.43
C GLN A 334 -0.70 -21.44 15.26
N VAL A 335 -0.80 -20.42 14.44
CA VAL A 335 -1.73 -20.38 13.30
C VAL A 335 -1.45 -21.53 12.34
N GLN A 336 -2.49 -22.26 11.96
CA GLN A 336 -2.44 -23.33 10.96
C GLN A 336 -3.51 -23.11 9.90
N PHE A 337 -3.25 -23.64 8.71
CA PHE A 337 -4.18 -23.59 7.58
C PHE A 337 -4.48 -25.03 7.14
N ALA A 338 -5.75 -25.37 7.06
CA ALA A 338 -6.21 -26.69 6.64
C ALA A 338 -7.06 -26.62 5.37
N ASN A 339 -7.31 -27.79 4.78
CA ASN A 339 -8.10 -27.97 3.53
C ASN A 339 -7.47 -27.30 2.29
N LEU A 340 -6.17 -27.13 2.27
CA LEU A 340 -5.47 -26.44 1.16
C LEU A 340 -5.69 -27.14 -0.20
N GLU A 341 -5.80 -28.48 -0.20
CA GLU A 341 -6.12 -29.26 -1.40
C GLU A 341 -7.50 -28.92 -1.99
N GLN A 342 -8.46 -28.58 -1.15
CA GLN A 342 -9.80 -28.18 -1.58
C GLN A 342 -9.81 -26.73 -2.09
N VAL A 343 -9.05 -25.84 -1.42
CA VAL A 343 -8.86 -24.44 -1.84
C VAL A 343 -8.26 -24.36 -3.23
N LEU A 344 -7.27 -25.23 -3.53
CA LEU A 344 -6.51 -25.24 -4.77
C LEU A 344 -7.06 -26.20 -5.82
N ALA A 345 -8.21 -26.85 -5.58
CA ALA A 345 -8.79 -27.84 -6.50
C ALA A 345 -9.35 -27.21 -7.79
N GLU A 346 -9.77 -25.95 -7.75
CA GLU A 346 -10.28 -25.27 -8.96
C GLU A 346 -9.09 -24.76 -9.81
N PRO A 347 -9.14 -24.96 -11.15
CA PRO A 347 -8.13 -24.43 -12.05
C PRO A 347 -8.03 -22.89 -11.96
N GLN A 348 -6.82 -22.37 -12.17
CA GLN A 348 -6.57 -20.91 -12.17
C GLN A 348 -6.87 -20.23 -10.82
N THR A 349 -6.77 -21.00 -9.74
CA THR A 349 -6.79 -20.51 -8.37
C THR A 349 -5.38 -20.59 -7.78
N ASN A 350 -5.00 -19.61 -6.99
CA ASN A 350 -3.71 -19.56 -6.33
C ASN A 350 -3.88 -19.06 -4.87
N LEU A 351 -2.90 -19.33 -4.04
CA LEU A 351 -2.91 -18.98 -2.62
C LEU A 351 -1.55 -18.37 -2.23
N ARG A 352 -1.60 -17.31 -1.44
CA ARG A 352 -0.42 -16.77 -0.74
C ARG A 352 -0.70 -16.74 0.74
N LEU A 353 0.09 -17.47 1.52
CA LEU A 353 0.13 -17.41 2.98
C LEU A 353 1.32 -16.54 3.39
N PHE A 354 1.08 -15.51 4.17
CA PHE A 354 2.09 -14.50 4.43
C PHE A 354 3.17 -14.93 5.40
N GLY A 355 2.86 -15.94 6.27
CA GLY A 355 3.80 -16.41 7.26
C GLY A 355 3.87 -15.52 8.50
N LYS A 356 2.79 -14.81 8.83
CA LYS A 356 2.71 -14.06 10.09
C LYS A 356 2.58 -15.03 11.25
N GLY A 357 3.50 -14.97 12.20
CA GLY A 357 3.61 -15.94 13.29
C GLY A 357 2.62 -15.74 14.44
N GLU A 358 1.93 -14.61 14.49
CA GLU A 358 1.03 -14.25 15.59
C GLU A 358 -0.26 -13.60 15.06
N VAL A 359 -1.37 -13.93 15.70
CA VAL A 359 -2.64 -13.21 15.60
C VAL A 359 -2.93 -12.61 16.98
N ASN A 360 -3.22 -11.33 17.02
CA ASN A 360 -3.68 -10.61 18.21
C ASN A 360 -4.70 -9.55 17.78
N GLY A 361 -5.99 -9.90 17.87
CA GLY A 361 -7.10 -9.14 17.30
C GLY A 361 -7.27 -9.41 15.80
N HIS A 362 -7.53 -8.38 15.04
CA HIS A 362 -7.75 -8.42 13.59
C HIS A 362 -6.43 -8.57 12.82
N ARG A 363 -6.33 -9.60 11.94
CA ARG A 363 -5.11 -9.81 11.16
C ARG A 363 -5.35 -10.47 9.81
N ARG A 364 -4.75 -9.89 8.77
CA ARG A 364 -4.70 -10.48 7.43
C ARG A 364 -3.53 -11.46 7.34
N LEU A 365 -3.82 -12.72 6.98
CA LEU A 365 -2.86 -13.84 7.02
C LEU A 365 -2.47 -14.34 5.63
N GLY A 366 -3.23 -13.97 4.61
CA GLY A 366 -2.99 -14.45 3.26
C GLY A 366 -3.94 -13.81 2.26
N VAL A 367 -3.85 -14.29 1.02
CA VAL A 367 -4.76 -13.92 -0.07
C VAL A 367 -5.01 -15.11 -0.98
N ILE A 368 -6.26 -15.28 -1.39
CA ILE A 368 -6.67 -16.18 -2.45
C ILE A 368 -6.77 -15.37 -3.73
N LEU A 369 -6.22 -15.90 -4.80
CA LEU A 369 -6.20 -15.32 -6.13
C LEU A 369 -6.94 -16.24 -7.09
N ALA A 370 -7.78 -15.67 -7.94
CA ALA A 370 -8.47 -16.43 -8.97
C ALA A 370 -8.58 -15.64 -10.27
N ARG A 371 -8.54 -16.33 -11.41
CA ARG A 371 -8.85 -15.76 -12.71
C ARG A 371 -9.92 -16.56 -13.43
N ASP A 372 -10.69 -15.87 -14.26
CA ASP A 372 -11.76 -16.48 -15.05
C ASP A 372 -12.02 -15.65 -16.32
N ILE A 373 -13.10 -15.98 -17.05
CA ILE A 373 -13.52 -15.26 -18.28
C ILE A 373 -14.15 -13.88 -17.98
N SER A 374 -14.59 -13.63 -16.75
CA SER A 374 -15.07 -12.32 -16.28
C SER A 374 -14.67 -12.07 -14.84
N VAL A 375 -14.71 -10.81 -14.42
CA VAL A 375 -14.43 -10.38 -13.04
C VAL A 375 -15.39 -11.02 -12.04
N GLU A 376 -16.68 -11.06 -12.36
CA GLU A 376 -17.72 -11.64 -11.50
C GLU A 376 -17.42 -13.12 -11.23
N LYS A 377 -17.07 -13.89 -12.26
CA LYS A 377 -16.71 -15.30 -12.13
C LYS A 377 -15.41 -15.50 -11.36
N ALA A 378 -14.42 -14.62 -11.55
CA ALA A 378 -13.18 -14.66 -10.78
C ALA A 378 -13.44 -14.38 -9.29
N LEU A 379 -14.28 -13.39 -8.96
CA LEU A 379 -14.70 -13.09 -7.59
C LEU A 379 -15.45 -14.27 -6.95
N GLU A 380 -16.43 -14.85 -7.65
CA GLU A 380 -17.16 -16.03 -7.17
C GLU A 380 -16.21 -17.21 -6.90
N LYS A 381 -15.24 -17.44 -7.80
CA LYS A 381 -14.23 -18.49 -7.65
C LYS A 381 -13.35 -18.25 -6.43
N ALA A 382 -12.85 -17.02 -6.23
CA ALA A 382 -12.04 -16.65 -5.07
C ALA A 382 -12.82 -16.83 -3.76
N ARG A 383 -14.10 -16.46 -3.73
CA ARG A 383 -14.99 -16.64 -2.58
C ARG A 383 -15.24 -18.12 -2.28
N ARG A 384 -15.57 -18.95 -3.29
CA ARG A 384 -15.73 -20.41 -3.10
C ARG A 384 -14.46 -21.08 -2.59
N ALA A 385 -13.29 -20.64 -3.06
CA ALA A 385 -12.03 -21.16 -2.56
C ALA A 385 -11.79 -20.73 -1.11
N TYR A 386 -12.11 -19.47 -0.75
CA TYR A 386 -12.04 -18.98 0.61
C TYR A 386 -12.94 -19.76 1.57
N ASP A 387 -14.16 -20.08 1.16
CA ASP A 387 -15.14 -20.80 1.99
C ASP A 387 -14.71 -22.26 2.33
N LYS A 388 -13.72 -22.79 1.58
CA LYS A 388 -13.12 -24.12 1.84
C LYS A 388 -11.92 -24.06 2.78
N LEU A 389 -11.37 -22.87 3.01
CA LEU A 389 -10.19 -22.71 3.84
C LEU A 389 -10.56 -22.72 5.32
N ASP A 390 -9.90 -23.57 6.08
CA ASP A 390 -9.96 -23.53 7.55
C ASP A 390 -8.69 -22.85 8.08
N VAL A 391 -8.88 -21.82 8.92
CA VAL A 391 -7.81 -21.16 9.67
C VAL A 391 -7.98 -21.53 11.15
N ILE A 392 -7.00 -22.22 11.70
CA ILE A 392 -6.97 -22.69 13.07
C ILE A 392 -6.08 -21.72 13.86
N LEU A 393 -6.66 -21.07 14.87
CA LEU A 393 -5.99 -20.13 15.77
C LEU A 393 -5.57 -20.79 17.07
#